data_fc34c430a8bc4a8909898c7c32e160ea
#
_entry.id   fc34c430a8bc4a8909898c7c32e160ea
#
_cell.length_a   1.000
_cell.length_b   1.000
_cell.length_c   1.000
_cell.angle_alpha   90.00
_cell.angle_beta   90.00
_cell.angle_gamma   90.00
#
_symmetry.space_group_name_H-M   'P 1'
#
loop_
_entity.id
_entity.type
_entity.pdbx_description
1 polymer ?
#
loop_
_entity_poly.entity_id
_entity_poly.type
_entity_poly.pdbx_seq_one_letter_code
_entity_poly.pdbx_strand_id
1 'polypeptide(L)'
;ASRLARTVCAAPTGRAATGLYGKMPGVAFTDFPHARLIVLWGVNPSASGIHLVPILQEAQRQGARLVVVDPQRTNLAKRADLHLAPRPGTDLPLALAVIRWLFAEGKADLEFLATHATGGDELRRRAEPWTFERASAASGVPPAEIESFARLYAESSPVLVRCGWGLERNRNGGSAVAAVLALPAVGGKFGVRGGGYVLSNSGAYAFDRPAAVGEPETSTRVINMNRLGEVLLERRDPPVTVLFSYNCNPLATMPNQEKVRRGLAREDLFTIVFEQVWTDTARWADLVLPATHFLEHEELSRGYGSMVLQRGSAVAVPAGEARSNVEVFAEIGRRLGLARPGDPETADELTAALLRRSERMRTELERDGIAGPDCGPSPIQFVDLFPLTPDRKVHLVPEALDREAPRGLYFFQEEPASERYPLALISPSTNRTISSTFGQLVRRKISLEIHPDDAGKRGIGSGDAVRVWNDLGEVRVTARLNPDLKPGVVLLPKGLWSHNTLSGSTANALAPDTYTDLGQG
;
A
#
# COMPACT_ATOMS: atom_id res chain seq x y z
N ALA A 1 -2.57 2.00 28.91
CA ALA A 1 -2.10 1.34 27.67
C ALA A 1 -1.80 2.37 26.58
N SER A 2 -1.13 1.93 25.51
CA SER A 2 -0.94 2.73 24.30
C SER A 2 -1.59 2.01 23.14
N ARG A 3 -2.10 2.76 22.17
CA ARG A 3 -2.62 2.20 20.91
C ARG A 3 -1.73 2.58 19.75
N LEU A 4 -1.57 1.68 18.79
CA LEU A 4 -0.87 1.97 17.57
C LEU A 4 -1.75 2.76 16.60
N ALA A 5 -1.15 3.70 15.91
CA ALA A 5 -1.74 4.40 14.79
C ALA A 5 -0.81 4.34 13.58
N ARG A 6 -1.39 4.64 12.42
CA ARG A 6 -0.70 4.62 11.13
C ARG A 6 -0.33 3.19 10.69
N THR A 7 0.39 3.09 9.60
CA THR A 7 0.82 1.82 9.02
C THR A 7 2.04 2.07 8.15
N VAL A 8 2.96 1.15 8.15
CA VAL A 8 4.15 1.15 7.27
C VAL A 8 3.80 0.91 5.79
N CYS A 9 2.52 0.72 5.47
CA CYS A 9 2.08 0.40 4.13
C CYS A 9 1.16 1.48 3.57
N ALA A 10 -0.05 1.61 4.04
CA ALA A 10 -1.12 2.35 3.35
C ALA A 10 -1.43 3.74 3.96
N ALA A 11 -0.61 4.28 4.85
CA ALA A 11 -0.91 5.53 5.51
C ALA A 11 -0.94 6.72 4.52
N PRO A 12 0.09 6.95 3.67
CA PRO A 12 0.06 8.03 2.69
C PRO A 12 -1.07 7.88 1.69
N THR A 13 -1.19 6.69 1.10
CA THR A 13 -2.21 6.38 0.10
C THR A 13 -3.62 6.48 0.65
N GLY A 14 -3.86 5.92 1.84
CA GLY A 14 -5.16 6.02 2.51
C GLY A 14 -5.52 7.45 2.88
N ARG A 15 -4.53 8.26 3.28
CA ARG A 15 -4.72 9.67 3.60
C ARG A 15 -5.08 10.48 2.37
N ALA A 16 -4.34 10.31 1.26
CA ALA A 16 -4.63 10.93 -0.02
C ALA A 16 -6.04 10.56 -0.54
N ALA A 17 -6.36 9.27 -0.61
CA ALA A 17 -7.67 8.81 -1.08
C ALA A 17 -8.83 9.31 -0.21
N THR A 18 -8.64 9.37 1.11
CA THR A 18 -9.65 9.91 2.03
C THR A 18 -9.83 11.42 1.82
N GLY A 19 -8.74 12.17 1.66
CA GLY A 19 -8.80 13.61 1.46
C GLY A 19 -9.47 13.99 0.14
N LEU A 20 -9.14 13.28 -0.95
CA LEU A 20 -9.70 13.60 -2.26
C LEU A 20 -11.13 13.08 -2.43
N TYR A 21 -11.41 11.84 -2.00
CA TYR A 21 -12.64 11.12 -2.35
C TYR A 21 -13.42 10.58 -1.15
N GLY A 22 -12.99 10.85 0.10
CA GLY A 22 -13.64 10.25 1.28
C GLY A 22 -13.60 8.73 1.30
N LYS A 23 -12.61 8.08 0.63
CA LYS A 23 -12.51 6.63 0.41
C LYS A 23 -13.59 6.06 -0.52
N MET A 24 -14.02 6.80 -1.54
CA MET A 24 -14.88 6.23 -2.59
C MET A 24 -14.26 4.91 -3.10
N PRO A 25 -15.03 3.81 -3.21
CA PRO A 25 -14.51 2.55 -3.72
C PRO A 25 -13.95 2.68 -5.13
N GLY A 26 -12.87 1.97 -5.43
CA GLY A 26 -12.41 1.75 -6.79
C GLY A 26 -13.39 0.87 -7.57
N VAL A 27 -13.33 0.90 -8.90
CA VAL A 27 -14.12 0.00 -9.75
C VAL A 27 -13.68 -1.46 -9.55
N ALA A 28 -14.57 -2.40 -9.87
CA ALA A 28 -14.26 -3.82 -9.79
C ALA A 28 -13.28 -4.27 -10.90
N PHE A 29 -12.57 -5.39 -10.69
CA PHE A 29 -11.68 -5.93 -11.73
C PHE A 29 -12.44 -6.38 -12.99
N THR A 30 -13.72 -6.68 -12.87
CA THR A 30 -14.62 -6.98 -14.00
C THR A 30 -14.79 -5.81 -14.96
N ASP A 31 -14.43 -4.59 -14.58
CA ASP A 31 -14.52 -3.41 -15.43
C ASP A 31 -13.33 -3.22 -16.37
N PHE A 32 -12.18 -3.87 -16.09
CA PHE A 32 -10.96 -3.72 -16.88
C PHE A 32 -11.13 -4.08 -18.37
N PRO A 33 -11.87 -5.16 -18.75
CA PRO A 33 -12.10 -5.49 -20.16
C PRO A 33 -12.88 -4.41 -20.95
N HIS A 34 -13.59 -3.52 -20.26
CA HIS A 34 -14.31 -2.43 -20.89
C HIS A 34 -13.45 -1.17 -21.14
N ALA A 35 -12.24 -1.11 -20.58
CA ALA A 35 -11.34 0.01 -20.80
C ALA A 35 -10.72 -0.01 -22.21
N ARG A 36 -10.39 1.17 -22.73
CA ARG A 36 -9.57 1.35 -23.94
C ARG A 36 -8.12 1.65 -23.60
N LEU A 37 -7.89 2.19 -22.42
CA LEU A 37 -6.56 2.37 -21.86
C LEU A 37 -6.56 1.96 -20.39
N ILE A 38 -5.60 1.14 -20.02
CA ILE A 38 -5.32 0.77 -18.63
C ILE A 38 -3.95 1.32 -18.25
N VAL A 39 -3.89 2.11 -17.18
CA VAL A 39 -2.65 2.64 -16.62
C VAL A 39 -2.34 1.91 -15.32
N LEU A 40 -1.27 1.13 -15.28
CA LEU A 40 -0.74 0.51 -14.06
C LEU A 40 0.36 1.41 -13.51
N TRP A 41 0.08 2.09 -12.41
CA TRP A 41 1.02 3.04 -11.82
C TRP A 41 1.50 2.55 -10.44
N GLY A 42 2.79 2.19 -10.35
CA GLY A 42 3.41 1.70 -9.11
C GLY A 42 2.81 0.39 -8.59
N VAL A 43 2.32 -0.47 -9.49
CA VAL A 43 1.74 -1.77 -9.17
C VAL A 43 2.24 -2.85 -10.10
N ASN A 44 2.66 -3.98 -9.52
CA ASN A 44 3.08 -5.16 -10.27
C ASN A 44 2.13 -6.35 -9.99
N PRO A 45 1.02 -6.50 -10.75
CA PRO A 45 0.08 -7.60 -10.57
C PRO A 45 0.73 -8.98 -10.68
N SER A 46 1.77 -9.16 -11.51
CA SER A 46 2.47 -10.44 -11.64
C SER A 46 3.16 -10.90 -10.34
N ALA A 47 3.43 -9.98 -9.40
CA ALA A 47 4.04 -10.28 -8.11
C ALA A 47 3.03 -10.28 -6.96
N SER A 48 2.05 -9.36 -6.96
CA SER A 48 1.19 -9.13 -5.78
C SER A 48 -0.30 -8.98 -6.10
N GLY A 49 -0.75 -9.43 -7.25
CA GLY A 49 -2.15 -9.32 -7.69
C GLY A 49 -2.45 -10.25 -8.86
N ILE A 50 -2.01 -11.51 -8.77
CA ILE A 50 -2.01 -12.47 -9.88
C ILE A 50 -3.39 -12.67 -10.52
N HIS A 51 -4.47 -12.51 -9.78
CA HIS A 51 -5.84 -12.61 -10.29
C HIS A 51 -6.19 -11.51 -11.30
N LEU A 52 -5.50 -10.36 -11.26
CA LEU A 52 -5.68 -9.29 -12.23
C LEU A 52 -4.99 -9.61 -13.58
N VAL A 53 -3.95 -10.44 -13.59
CA VAL A 53 -3.16 -10.72 -14.81
C VAL A 53 -4.01 -11.27 -15.95
N PRO A 54 -4.82 -12.34 -15.79
CA PRO A 54 -5.68 -12.84 -16.85
C PRO A 54 -6.73 -11.83 -17.31
N ILE A 55 -7.21 -10.96 -16.41
CA ILE A 55 -8.18 -9.90 -16.74
C ILE A 55 -7.52 -8.83 -17.63
N LEU A 56 -6.28 -8.42 -17.33
CA LEU A 56 -5.50 -7.52 -18.17
C LEU A 56 -5.24 -8.10 -19.56
N GLN A 57 -4.91 -9.41 -19.63
CA GLN A 57 -4.72 -10.09 -20.89
C GLN A 57 -6.01 -10.14 -21.72
N GLU A 58 -7.16 -10.33 -21.07
CA GLU A 58 -8.45 -10.26 -21.73
C GLU A 58 -8.73 -8.85 -22.26
N ALA A 59 -8.52 -7.81 -21.45
CA ALA A 59 -8.68 -6.42 -21.86
C ALA A 59 -7.81 -6.11 -23.11
N GLN A 60 -6.54 -6.53 -23.10
CA GLN A 60 -5.65 -6.34 -24.26
C GLN A 60 -6.13 -7.10 -25.51
N ARG A 61 -6.66 -8.32 -25.35
CA ARG A 61 -7.27 -9.06 -26.49
C ARG A 61 -8.48 -8.34 -27.08
N GLN A 62 -9.21 -7.60 -26.24
CA GLN A 62 -10.34 -6.75 -26.66
C GLN A 62 -9.92 -5.36 -27.15
N GLY A 63 -8.61 -5.11 -27.30
CA GLY A 63 -8.05 -3.90 -27.88
C GLY A 63 -7.72 -2.79 -26.86
N ALA A 64 -7.74 -3.08 -25.56
CA ALA A 64 -7.25 -2.12 -24.57
C ALA A 64 -5.73 -1.96 -24.69
N ARG A 65 -5.25 -0.72 -24.68
CA ARG A 65 -3.83 -0.41 -24.55
C ARG A 65 -3.40 -0.43 -23.08
N LEU A 66 -2.15 -0.78 -22.84
CA LEU A 66 -1.57 -0.88 -21.50
C LEU A 66 -0.40 0.08 -21.36
N VAL A 67 -0.46 0.95 -20.35
CA VAL A 67 0.67 1.76 -19.90
C VAL A 67 1.12 1.26 -18.53
N VAL A 68 2.42 1.12 -18.33
CA VAL A 68 3.01 0.77 -17.04
C VAL A 68 3.99 1.86 -16.61
N VAL A 69 3.80 2.38 -15.39
CA VAL A 69 4.73 3.31 -14.74
C VAL A 69 5.36 2.60 -13.55
N ASP A 70 6.61 2.16 -13.71
CA ASP A 70 7.35 1.38 -12.71
C ASP A 70 8.86 1.50 -12.99
N PRO A 71 9.74 1.71 -12.00
CA PRO A 71 11.19 1.76 -12.21
C PRO A 71 11.78 0.44 -12.71
N GLN A 72 11.08 -0.66 -12.55
CA GLN A 72 11.44 -1.97 -13.06
C GLN A 72 10.63 -2.31 -14.32
N ARG A 73 11.26 -2.84 -15.34
CA ARG A 73 10.58 -3.40 -16.52
C ARG A 73 9.98 -4.77 -16.17
N THR A 74 8.85 -4.74 -15.47
CA THR A 74 8.11 -5.92 -15.01
C THR A 74 7.60 -6.78 -16.17
N ASN A 75 7.09 -7.99 -15.89
CA ASN A 75 6.51 -8.84 -16.93
C ASN A 75 5.36 -8.17 -17.69
N LEU A 76 4.57 -7.33 -17.01
CA LEU A 76 3.52 -6.54 -17.67
C LEU A 76 4.10 -5.35 -18.43
N ALA A 77 5.14 -4.69 -17.92
CA ALA A 77 5.83 -3.62 -18.62
C ALA A 77 6.46 -4.09 -19.94
N LYS A 78 6.95 -5.33 -20.01
CA LYS A 78 7.46 -5.95 -21.25
C LYS A 78 6.40 -6.15 -22.34
N ARG A 79 5.13 -6.15 -21.96
CA ARG A 79 3.97 -6.33 -22.84
C ARG A 79 3.13 -5.06 -22.97
N ALA A 80 3.53 -3.98 -22.32
CA ALA A 80 2.84 -2.71 -22.37
C ALA A 80 3.10 -1.99 -23.70
N ASP A 81 2.13 -1.21 -24.15
CA ASP A 81 2.28 -0.32 -25.30
C ASP A 81 3.23 0.83 -24.97
N LEU A 82 3.31 1.22 -23.70
CA LEU A 82 4.24 2.22 -23.19
C LEU A 82 4.68 1.88 -21.77
N HIS A 83 5.99 1.93 -21.53
CA HIS A 83 6.58 1.78 -20.19
C HIS A 83 7.38 3.01 -19.83
N LEU A 84 6.93 3.72 -18.78
CA LEU A 84 7.68 4.82 -18.19
C LEU A 84 8.41 4.31 -16.95
N ALA A 85 9.74 4.44 -16.95
CA ALA A 85 10.59 4.02 -15.84
C ALA A 85 11.10 5.24 -15.04
N PRO A 86 10.36 5.76 -14.06
CA PRO A 86 10.81 6.89 -13.26
C PRO A 86 11.90 6.49 -12.27
N ARG A 87 12.70 7.45 -11.82
CA ARG A 87 13.47 7.29 -10.59
C ARG A 87 12.50 7.10 -9.43
N PRO A 88 12.79 6.22 -8.45
CA PRO A 88 11.94 6.06 -7.28
C PRO A 88 11.67 7.41 -6.59
N GLY A 89 10.41 7.64 -6.19
CA GLY A 89 10.01 8.88 -5.51
C GLY A 89 9.69 10.07 -6.42
N THR A 90 9.73 9.90 -7.75
CA THR A 90 9.49 10.98 -8.72
C THR A 90 8.18 10.83 -9.51
N ASP A 91 7.25 10.07 -9.00
CA ASP A 91 5.92 9.89 -9.59
C ASP A 91 5.10 11.20 -9.61
N LEU A 92 5.27 12.03 -8.57
CA LEU A 92 4.59 13.33 -8.47
C LEU A 92 4.90 14.27 -9.64
N PRO A 93 6.18 14.54 -10.01
CA PRO A 93 6.53 15.30 -11.20
C PRO A 93 5.88 14.80 -12.48
N LEU A 94 5.83 13.48 -12.70
CA LEU A 94 5.21 12.88 -13.88
C LEU A 94 3.71 13.13 -13.93
N ALA A 95 3.00 12.90 -12.82
CA ALA A 95 1.56 13.11 -12.76
C ALA A 95 1.21 14.59 -12.96
N LEU A 96 1.95 15.51 -12.33
CA LEU A 96 1.75 16.95 -12.47
C LEU A 96 2.03 17.46 -13.90
N ALA A 97 3.03 16.90 -14.59
CA ALA A 97 3.31 17.24 -15.98
C ALA A 97 2.15 16.84 -16.91
N VAL A 98 1.55 15.68 -16.71
CA VAL A 98 0.36 15.25 -17.46
C VAL A 98 -0.83 16.17 -17.13
N ILE A 99 -1.07 16.47 -15.85
CA ILE A 99 -2.13 17.39 -15.42
C ILE A 99 -1.95 18.77 -16.06
N ARG A 100 -0.72 19.34 -15.99
CA ARG A 100 -0.40 20.62 -16.64
C ARG A 100 -0.74 20.59 -18.12
N TRP A 101 -0.28 19.58 -18.84
CA TRP A 101 -0.50 19.44 -20.26
C TRP A 101 -1.98 19.34 -20.61
N LEU A 102 -2.78 18.57 -19.85
CA LEU A 102 -4.23 18.49 -20.05
C LEU A 102 -4.91 19.87 -19.96
N PHE A 103 -4.52 20.71 -19.02
CA PHE A 103 -5.04 22.07 -18.92
C PHE A 103 -4.54 22.98 -20.05
N ALA A 104 -3.26 22.90 -20.40
CA ALA A 104 -2.63 23.78 -21.41
C ALA A 104 -3.19 23.51 -22.81
N GLU A 105 -3.44 22.24 -23.14
CA GLU A 105 -3.95 21.81 -24.46
C GLU A 105 -5.49 21.78 -24.52
N GLY A 106 -6.20 22.26 -23.48
CA GLY A 106 -7.66 22.25 -23.45
C GLY A 106 -8.26 20.83 -23.46
N LYS A 107 -7.53 19.85 -22.90
CA LYS A 107 -7.95 18.46 -22.77
C LYS A 107 -8.49 18.12 -21.38
N ALA A 108 -8.46 19.10 -20.46
CA ALA A 108 -9.09 18.95 -19.15
C ALA A 108 -10.62 19.06 -19.30
N ASP A 109 -11.35 18.22 -18.58
CA ASP A 109 -12.82 18.25 -18.53
C ASP A 109 -13.28 19.33 -17.55
N LEU A 110 -13.41 20.55 -18.04
CA LEU A 110 -13.79 21.72 -17.24
C LEU A 110 -15.24 21.62 -16.73
N GLU A 111 -16.14 20.95 -17.45
CA GLU A 111 -17.51 20.74 -17.03
C GLU A 111 -17.59 19.78 -15.84
N PHE A 112 -16.88 18.65 -15.92
CA PHE A 112 -16.76 17.72 -14.80
C PHE A 112 -16.14 18.41 -13.57
N LEU A 113 -15.05 19.17 -13.78
CA LEU A 113 -14.38 19.88 -12.69
C LEU A 113 -15.30 20.91 -12.01
N ALA A 114 -16.07 21.68 -12.78
CA ALA A 114 -17.01 22.65 -12.24
C ALA A 114 -18.14 22.00 -11.44
N THR A 115 -18.65 20.86 -11.93
CA THR A 115 -19.80 20.19 -11.33
C THR A 115 -19.43 19.29 -10.16
N HIS A 116 -18.34 18.50 -10.30
CA HIS A 116 -18.02 17.37 -9.43
C HIS A 116 -16.70 17.52 -8.66
N ALA A 117 -15.98 18.64 -8.78
CA ALA A 117 -14.74 18.85 -8.07
C ALA A 117 -14.65 20.21 -7.38
N THR A 118 -13.72 20.32 -6.44
CA THR A 118 -13.26 21.58 -5.83
C THR A 118 -11.75 21.68 -5.92
N GLY A 119 -11.18 22.90 -5.97
CA GLY A 119 -9.73 23.10 -5.99
C GLY A 119 -9.06 22.88 -7.36
N GLY A 120 -9.83 22.82 -8.46
CA GLY A 120 -9.30 22.61 -9.82
C GLY A 120 -8.31 23.68 -10.26
N ASP A 121 -8.64 24.95 -10.05
CA ASP A 121 -7.75 26.08 -10.40
C ASP A 121 -6.46 26.07 -9.58
N GLU A 122 -6.53 25.73 -8.31
CA GLU A 122 -5.35 25.61 -7.45
C GLU A 122 -4.46 24.43 -7.87
N LEU A 123 -5.04 23.27 -8.21
CA LEU A 123 -4.28 22.17 -8.79
C LEU A 123 -3.61 22.58 -10.11
N ARG A 124 -4.32 23.25 -10.99
CA ARG A 124 -3.79 23.80 -12.24
C ARG A 124 -2.56 24.69 -11.97
N ARG A 125 -2.68 25.63 -11.01
CA ARG A 125 -1.60 26.53 -10.61
C ARG A 125 -0.38 25.77 -10.07
N ARG A 126 -0.59 24.73 -9.25
CA ARG A 126 0.49 23.90 -8.70
C ARG A 126 1.15 23.00 -9.74
N ALA A 127 0.42 22.62 -10.76
CA ALA A 127 0.96 21.83 -11.89
C ALA A 127 1.73 22.70 -12.89
N GLU A 128 1.43 24.00 -13.01
CA GLU A 128 2.00 24.89 -14.04
C GLU A 128 3.52 24.84 -14.19
N PRO A 129 4.33 24.75 -13.13
CA PRO A 129 5.79 24.66 -13.28
C PRO A 129 6.30 23.35 -13.91
N TRP A 130 5.45 22.33 -14.02
CA TRP A 130 5.87 20.98 -14.40
C TRP A 130 5.73 20.74 -15.91
N THR A 131 6.67 21.30 -16.71
CA THR A 131 6.80 20.95 -18.13
C THR A 131 7.32 19.52 -18.28
N PHE A 132 7.23 18.95 -19.48
CA PHE A 132 7.78 17.61 -19.73
C PHE A 132 9.30 17.56 -19.52
N GLU A 133 10.02 18.64 -19.86
CA GLU A 133 11.47 18.75 -19.65
C GLU A 133 11.80 18.75 -18.15
N ARG A 134 11.06 19.53 -17.35
CA ARG A 134 11.27 19.58 -15.90
C ARG A 134 10.93 18.23 -15.24
N ALA A 135 9.83 17.61 -15.61
CA ALA A 135 9.47 16.29 -15.14
C ALA A 135 10.50 15.22 -15.56
N SER A 136 11.04 15.33 -16.79
CA SER A 136 12.12 14.49 -17.27
C SER A 136 13.40 14.64 -16.46
N ALA A 137 13.80 15.89 -16.17
CA ALA A 137 14.98 16.15 -15.35
C ALA A 137 14.86 15.53 -13.94
N ALA A 138 13.67 15.62 -13.33
CA ALA A 138 13.41 15.01 -12.02
C ALA A 138 13.33 13.49 -12.09
N SER A 139 12.59 12.93 -13.06
CA SER A 139 12.25 11.50 -13.10
C SER A 139 13.22 10.64 -13.92
N GLY A 140 13.97 11.25 -14.80
CA GLY A 140 14.80 10.53 -15.78
C GLY A 140 13.98 9.74 -16.81
N VAL A 141 12.71 10.10 -17.02
CA VAL A 141 11.87 9.61 -18.13
C VAL A 141 12.00 10.62 -19.28
N PRO A 142 12.27 10.19 -20.51
CA PRO A 142 12.39 11.10 -21.65
C PRO A 142 11.15 11.98 -21.85
N PRO A 143 11.28 13.28 -22.19
CA PRO A 143 10.13 14.17 -22.40
C PRO A 143 9.12 13.64 -23.40
N ALA A 144 9.61 13.04 -24.50
CA ALA A 144 8.78 12.47 -25.56
C ALA A 144 7.93 11.28 -25.08
N GLU A 145 8.40 10.49 -24.11
CA GLU A 145 7.64 9.40 -23.52
C GLU A 145 6.55 9.94 -22.59
N ILE A 146 6.85 11.00 -21.83
CA ILE A 146 5.85 11.67 -20.96
C ILE A 146 4.76 12.30 -21.85
N GLU A 147 5.12 12.96 -22.95
CA GLU A 147 4.18 13.51 -23.92
C GLU A 147 3.33 12.41 -24.57
N SER A 148 3.97 11.32 -25.00
CA SER A 148 3.26 10.17 -25.59
C SER A 148 2.22 9.60 -24.62
N PHE A 149 2.55 9.51 -23.33
CA PHE A 149 1.60 9.10 -22.30
C PHE A 149 0.46 10.12 -22.14
N ALA A 150 0.75 11.41 -22.06
CA ALA A 150 -0.25 12.46 -21.91
C ALA A 150 -1.26 12.46 -23.08
N ARG A 151 -0.78 12.35 -24.33
CA ARG A 151 -1.61 12.25 -25.53
C ARG A 151 -2.46 10.98 -25.52
N LEU A 152 -1.85 9.83 -25.27
CA LEU A 152 -2.54 8.55 -25.18
C LEU A 152 -3.65 8.58 -24.12
N TYR A 153 -3.36 9.18 -22.96
CA TYR A 153 -4.34 9.35 -21.87
C TYR A 153 -5.50 10.25 -22.28
N ALA A 154 -5.23 11.39 -22.91
CA ALA A 154 -6.27 12.34 -23.34
C ALA A 154 -7.19 11.75 -24.40
N GLU A 155 -6.61 11.09 -25.43
CA GLU A 155 -7.32 10.58 -26.59
C GLU A 155 -8.10 9.28 -26.32
N SER A 156 -7.79 8.57 -25.24
CA SER A 156 -8.45 7.31 -24.91
C SER A 156 -9.72 7.55 -24.07
N SER A 157 -10.75 6.76 -24.33
CA SER A 157 -11.96 6.66 -23.49
C SER A 157 -12.64 5.31 -23.74
N PRO A 158 -13.01 4.55 -22.70
CA PRO A 158 -12.74 4.75 -21.26
C PRO A 158 -11.28 4.55 -20.86
N VAL A 159 -10.84 5.23 -19.80
CA VAL A 159 -9.50 5.07 -19.21
C VAL A 159 -9.61 4.64 -17.75
N LEU A 160 -8.90 3.60 -17.39
CA LEU A 160 -8.82 3.08 -16.03
C LEU A 160 -7.41 3.25 -15.45
N VAL A 161 -7.30 3.97 -14.34
CA VAL A 161 -6.04 4.15 -13.63
C VAL A 161 -5.98 3.21 -12.42
N ARG A 162 -5.10 2.21 -12.45
CA ARG A 162 -4.79 1.36 -11.30
C ARG A 162 -3.61 1.95 -10.54
N CYS A 163 -3.90 2.71 -9.48
CA CYS A 163 -2.89 3.21 -8.56
C CYS A 163 -2.46 2.10 -7.60
N GLY A 164 -1.15 1.86 -7.52
CA GLY A 164 -0.56 0.87 -6.65
C GLY A 164 -0.01 1.45 -5.36
N TRP A 165 0.51 0.55 -4.50
CA TRP A 165 1.14 0.88 -3.23
C TRP A 165 2.65 1.16 -3.36
N GLY A 166 3.20 1.10 -4.59
CA GLY A 166 4.62 1.36 -4.86
C GLY A 166 5.02 2.83 -4.73
N LEU A 167 4.06 3.76 -4.89
CA LEU A 167 4.30 5.20 -4.87
C LEU A 167 4.53 5.75 -3.46
N GLU A 168 4.07 5.07 -2.42
CA GLU A 168 3.85 5.70 -1.11
C GLU A 168 5.06 5.71 -0.18
N ARG A 169 6.08 4.86 -0.44
CA ARG A 169 7.20 4.65 0.50
C ARG A 169 8.38 5.57 0.23
N ASN A 170 8.08 6.84 0.08
CA ASN A 170 9.08 7.91 -0.08
C ASN A 170 8.49 9.22 0.43
N ARG A 171 9.32 10.26 0.52
CA ARG A 171 8.94 11.56 1.06
C ARG A 171 7.87 12.32 0.28
N ASN A 172 7.58 11.92 -0.98
CA ASN A 172 6.57 12.51 -1.84
C ASN A 172 5.34 11.61 -2.01
N GLY A 173 5.28 10.49 -1.28
CA GLY A 173 4.37 9.38 -1.55
C GLY A 173 2.89 9.76 -1.51
N GLY A 174 2.49 10.56 -0.54
CA GLY A 174 1.12 11.00 -0.40
C GLY A 174 0.69 11.97 -1.50
N SER A 175 1.51 12.97 -1.81
CA SER A 175 1.25 13.91 -2.91
C SER A 175 1.29 13.23 -4.28
N ALA A 176 2.16 12.24 -4.46
CA ALA A 176 2.20 11.44 -5.70
C ALA A 176 0.90 10.67 -5.92
N VAL A 177 0.42 9.98 -4.88
CA VAL A 177 -0.87 9.27 -4.94
C VAL A 177 -2.01 10.25 -5.20
N ALA A 178 -2.03 11.40 -4.52
CA ALA A 178 -3.07 12.42 -4.73
C ALA A 178 -3.08 12.91 -6.18
N ALA A 179 -1.92 13.19 -6.78
CA ALA A 179 -1.81 13.62 -8.18
C ALA A 179 -2.26 12.54 -9.17
N VAL A 180 -1.88 11.27 -8.95
CA VAL A 180 -2.32 10.15 -9.79
C VAL A 180 -3.83 9.93 -9.69
N LEU A 181 -4.40 10.03 -8.48
CA LEU A 181 -5.85 9.92 -8.27
C LEU A 181 -6.63 11.13 -8.80
N ALA A 182 -5.99 12.30 -8.96
CA ALA A 182 -6.62 13.48 -9.58
C ALA A 182 -6.76 13.35 -11.11
N LEU A 183 -5.93 12.54 -11.78
CA LEU A 183 -5.93 12.39 -13.24
C LEU A 183 -7.32 12.05 -13.82
N PRO A 184 -8.10 11.07 -13.28
CA PRO A 184 -9.43 10.77 -13.81
C PRO A 184 -10.41 11.93 -13.73
N ALA A 185 -10.31 12.76 -12.68
CA ALA A 185 -11.15 13.95 -12.55
C ALA A 185 -10.76 15.04 -13.56
N VAL A 186 -9.45 15.32 -13.69
CA VAL A 186 -8.95 16.33 -14.64
C VAL A 186 -9.22 15.93 -16.08
N GLY A 187 -9.05 14.65 -16.42
CA GLY A 187 -9.21 14.15 -17.79
C GLY A 187 -10.62 13.68 -18.15
N GLY A 188 -11.63 13.84 -17.26
CA GLY A 188 -13.01 13.42 -17.56
C GLY A 188 -13.16 11.92 -17.80
N LYS A 189 -12.54 11.08 -16.94
CA LYS A 189 -12.52 9.62 -17.12
C LYS A 189 -13.53 8.88 -16.24
N PHE A 190 -14.42 9.59 -15.58
CA PHE A 190 -15.50 9.03 -14.76
C PHE A 190 -16.82 8.90 -15.53
N GLY A 191 -17.85 8.33 -14.91
CA GLY A 191 -19.20 8.24 -15.45
C GLY A 191 -19.40 7.19 -16.54
N VAL A 192 -18.42 6.35 -16.79
CA VAL A 192 -18.45 5.35 -17.87
C VAL A 192 -17.87 4.00 -17.40
N ARG A 193 -18.47 2.90 -17.87
CA ARG A 193 -17.97 1.54 -17.64
C ARG A 193 -16.54 1.39 -18.18
N GLY A 194 -15.61 0.85 -17.37
CA GLY A 194 -14.20 0.74 -17.73
C GLY A 194 -13.40 2.03 -17.57
N GLY A 195 -13.99 3.08 -16.97
CA GLY A 195 -13.33 4.35 -16.64
C GLY A 195 -13.15 4.57 -15.14
N GLY A 196 -12.34 5.56 -14.78
CA GLY A 196 -12.09 5.97 -13.40
C GLY A 196 -10.80 5.42 -12.79
N TYR A 197 -10.82 5.09 -11.49
CA TYR A 197 -9.65 4.57 -10.81
C TYR A 197 -9.92 3.30 -10.00
N VAL A 198 -8.85 2.54 -9.76
CA VAL A 198 -8.80 1.43 -8.81
C VAL A 198 -7.65 1.64 -7.85
N LEU A 199 -7.97 1.72 -6.56
CA LEU A 199 -7.01 1.71 -5.46
C LEU A 199 -7.39 0.63 -4.45
N SER A 200 -8.57 0.74 -3.85
CA SER A 200 -9.12 -0.16 -2.85
C SER A 200 -10.65 -0.18 -2.94
N ASN A 201 -11.24 -1.35 -2.69
CA ASN A 201 -12.70 -1.54 -2.63
C ASN A 201 -13.22 -1.48 -1.19
N SER A 202 -12.35 -1.20 -0.20
CA SER A 202 -12.72 -1.30 1.22
C SER A 202 -13.82 -0.32 1.65
N GLY A 203 -14.02 0.77 0.91
CA GLY A 203 -15.09 1.74 1.16
C GLY A 203 -16.48 1.28 0.70
N ALA A 204 -16.59 0.16 -0.03
CA ALA A 204 -17.87 -0.37 -0.51
C ALA A 204 -18.74 -0.96 0.62
N TYR A 205 -18.12 -1.33 1.75
CA TYR A 205 -18.79 -2.02 2.84
C TYR A 205 -18.96 -1.11 4.04
N ALA A 206 -20.20 -0.87 4.45
CA ALA A 206 -20.57 -0.08 5.63
C ALA A 206 -20.56 -0.94 6.91
N PHE A 207 -19.37 -1.43 7.31
CA PHE A 207 -19.23 -2.19 8.56
C PHE A 207 -19.48 -1.32 9.79
N ASP A 208 -20.25 -1.85 10.74
CA ASP A 208 -20.45 -1.24 12.06
C ASP A 208 -19.28 -1.59 12.99
N ARG A 209 -18.15 -0.92 12.79
CA ARG A 209 -16.94 -1.17 13.60
C ARG A 209 -17.13 -0.87 15.08
N PRO A 210 -17.82 0.23 15.50
CA PRO A 210 -18.11 0.47 16.89
C PRO A 210 -18.87 -0.68 17.57
N ALA A 211 -19.81 -1.31 16.87
CA ALA A 211 -20.52 -2.47 17.39
C ALA A 211 -19.64 -3.71 17.56
N ALA A 212 -18.61 -3.85 16.73
CA ALA A 212 -17.74 -5.02 16.72
C ALA A 212 -16.56 -4.91 17.71
N VAL A 213 -15.98 -3.71 17.86
CA VAL A 213 -14.74 -3.52 18.66
C VAL A 213 -14.83 -2.38 19.67
N GLY A 214 -16.01 -1.80 19.86
CA GLY A 214 -16.20 -0.62 20.70
C GLY A 214 -15.57 0.66 20.11
N GLU A 215 -15.88 1.79 20.73
CA GLU A 215 -15.21 3.04 20.42
C GLU A 215 -13.81 3.05 21.06
N PRO A 216 -12.77 3.49 20.32
CA PRO A 216 -11.43 3.59 20.89
C PRO A 216 -11.43 4.54 22.07
N GLU A 217 -10.82 4.13 23.17
CA GLU A 217 -10.62 5.04 24.28
C GLU A 217 -9.69 6.19 23.90
N THR A 218 -10.19 7.42 23.98
CA THR A 218 -9.45 8.63 23.56
C THR A 218 -8.33 9.01 24.52
N SER A 219 -8.38 8.53 25.78
CA SER A 219 -7.38 8.80 26.81
C SER A 219 -6.06 8.04 26.60
N THR A 220 -6.06 6.99 25.76
CA THR A 220 -4.85 6.20 25.54
C THR A 220 -3.85 6.91 24.64
N ARG A 221 -2.57 6.85 25.02
CA ARG A 221 -1.47 7.39 24.21
C ARG A 221 -1.44 6.73 22.84
N VAL A 222 -1.36 7.56 21.80
CA VAL A 222 -1.21 7.09 20.42
C VAL A 222 0.26 7.02 20.06
N ILE A 223 0.68 5.90 19.47
CA ILE A 223 2.04 5.66 19.00
C ILE A 223 1.98 5.39 17.48
N ASN A 224 2.81 6.10 16.72
CA ASN A 224 3.01 5.79 15.32
C ASN A 224 3.89 4.53 15.21
N MET A 225 3.36 3.46 14.61
CA MET A 225 4.09 2.19 14.51
C MET A 225 5.38 2.27 13.68
N ASN A 226 5.48 3.23 12.75
CA ASN A 226 6.69 3.43 11.95
C ASN A 226 7.91 3.82 12.79
N ARG A 227 7.66 4.36 14.00
CA ARG A 227 8.69 4.74 14.97
C ARG A 227 8.82 3.74 16.12
N LEU A 228 8.41 2.48 15.92
CA LEU A 228 8.44 1.46 16.98
C LEU A 228 9.81 1.37 17.65
N GLY A 229 10.89 1.28 16.86
CA GLY A 229 12.25 1.18 17.42
C GLY A 229 12.62 2.35 18.30
N GLU A 230 12.33 3.59 17.87
CA GLU A 230 12.54 4.80 18.68
C GLU A 230 11.70 4.78 19.95
N VAL A 231 10.42 4.43 19.83
CA VAL A 231 9.50 4.40 20.97
C VAL A 231 9.95 3.41 22.04
N LEU A 232 10.41 2.24 21.63
CA LEU A 232 10.95 1.24 22.56
C LEU A 232 12.22 1.73 23.27
N LEU A 233 13.10 2.47 22.58
CA LEU A 233 14.38 2.91 23.12
C LEU A 233 14.33 4.23 23.88
N GLU A 234 13.53 5.17 23.41
CA GLU A 234 13.64 6.58 23.83
C GLU A 234 12.47 7.07 24.69
N ARG A 235 11.28 6.44 24.59
CA ARG A 235 10.12 6.85 25.39
C ARG A 235 10.27 6.46 26.85
N ARG A 236 10.25 7.46 27.74
CA ARG A 236 10.47 7.29 29.19
C ARG A 236 9.26 7.64 30.07
N ASP A 237 8.30 8.41 29.56
CA ASP A 237 7.16 8.89 30.32
C ASP A 237 5.82 8.60 29.61
N PRO A 238 5.11 7.58 30.04
CA PRO A 238 5.63 6.38 30.69
C PRO A 238 6.40 5.52 29.70
N PRO A 239 7.38 4.73 30.15
CA PRO A 239 8.11 3.81 29.26
C PRO A 239 7.18 2.69 28.75
N VAL A 240 7.55 2.08 27.62
CA VAL A 240 6.92 0.85 27.16
C VAL A 240 7.61 -0.32 27.85
N THR A 241 6.89 -1.01 28.75
CA THR A 241 7.40 -2.16 29.51
C THR A 241 6.75 -3.47 29.06
N VAL A 242 5.67 -3.41 28.26
CA VAL A 242 5.04 -4.59 27.65
C VAL A 242 4.76 -4.28 26.19
N LEU A 243 5.20 -5.17 25.30
CA LEU A 243 4.87 -5.16 23.88
C LEU A 243 4.04 -6.40 23.55
N PHE A 244 2.81 -6.21 23.10
CA PHE A 244 1.98 -7.28 22.56
C PHE A 244 1.97 -7.17 21.02
N SER A 245 2.58 -8.14 20.36
CA SER A 245 2.64 -8.23 18.89
C SER A 245 1.75 -9.39 18.42
N TYR A 246 0.75 -9.09 17.59
CA TYR A 246 -0.08 -10.13 17.00
C TYR A 246 -0.26 -9.89 15.50
N ASN A 247 -0.32 -10.97 14.75
CA ASN A 247 -0.49 -10.94 13.29
C ASN A 247 0.53 -10.01 12.60
N CYS A 248 1.74 -9.93 13.15
CA CYS A 248 2.77 -9.00 12.72
C CYS A 248 4.18 -9.53 13.06
N ASN A 249 5.14 -9.27 12.17
CA ASN A 249 6.56 -9.58 12.39
C ASN A 249 7.39 -8.28 12.38
N PRO A 250 7.35 -7.45 13.45
CA PRO A 250 7.98 -6.14 13.50
C PRO A 250 9.46 -6.15 13.14
N LEU A 251 10.22 -7.14 13.60
CA LEU A 251 11.66 -7.23 13.32
C LEU A 251 11.96 -7.38 11.82
N ALA A 252 11.05 -7.97 11.05
CA ALA A 252 11.20 -8.10 9.59
C ALA A 252 10.57 -6.95 8.81
N THR A 253 9.58 -6.21 9.39
CA THR A 253 8.73 -5.29 8.62
C THR A 253 8.82 -3.83 9.02
N MET A 254 9.29 -3.50 10.23
CA MET A 254 9.41 -2.11 10.67
C MET A 254 10.70 -1.46 10.15
N PRO A 255 10.67 -0.17 9.81
CA PRO A 255 11.87 0.56 9.40
C PRO A 255 12.86 0.70 10.56
N ASN A 256 14.10 1.03 10.23
CA ASN A 256 15.21 1.11 11.18
C ASN A 256 15.32 -0.16 12.04
N GLN A 257 15.50 -1.30 11.35
CA GLN A 257 15.50 -2.64 11.96
C GLN A 257 16.43 -2.76 13.16
N GLU A 258 17.55 -2.03 13.17
CA GLU A 258 18.52 -2.06 14.27
C GLU A 258 17.94 -1.44 15.55
N LYS A 259 17.22 -0.31 15.45
CA LYS A 259 16.49 0.26 16.61
C LYS A 259 15.44 -0.72 17.14
N VAL A 260 14.71 -1.40 16.25
CA VAL A 260 13.70 -2.40 16.64
C VAL A 260 14.38 -3.55 17.40
N ARG A 261 15.49 -4.09 16.87
CA ARG A 261 16.25 -5.17 17.51
C ARG A 261 16.73 -4.76 18.90
N ARG A 262 17.35 -3.59 19.03
CA ARG A 262 17.80 -3.05 20.31
C ARG A 262 16.64 -2.81 21.28
N GLY A 263 15.50 -2.37 20.77
CA GLY A 263 14.29 -2.20 21.56
C GLY A 263 13.75 -3.51 22.13
N LEU A 264 13.73 -4.57 21.31
CA LEU A 264 13.33 -5.92 21.74
C LEU A 264 14.33 -6.59 22.70
N ALA A 265 15.61 -6.20 22.64
CA ALA A 265 16.65 -6.72 23.52
C ALA A 265 16.66 -6.08 24.92
N ARG A 266 15.77 -5.15 25.23
CA ARG A 266 15.70 -4.51 26.56
C ARG A 266 15.28 -5.51 27.63
N GLU A 267 16.00 -5.57 28.73
CA GLU A 267 15.68 -6.45 29.87
C GLU A 267 14.41 -6.05 30.62
N ASP A 268 14.02 -4.76 30.57
CA ASP A 268 12.82 -4.21 31.19
C ASP A 268 11.58 -4.21 30.27
N LEU A 269 11.67 -4.87 29.08
CA LEU A 269 10.56 -5.03 28.15
C LEU A 269 10.06 -6.47 28.16
N PHE A 270 8.83 -6.70 28.56
CA PHE A 270 8.17 -8.00 28.41
C PHE A 270 7.47 -8.09 27.05
N THR A 271 7.93 -8.96 26.17
CA THR A 271 7.42 -9.13 24.82
C THR A 271 6.55 -10.36 24.70
N ILE A 272 5.30 -10.14 24.31
CA ILE A 272 4.31 -11.19 24.01
C ILE A 272 4.10 -11.22 22.51
N VAL A 273 4.22 -12.40 21.89
CA VAL A 273 3.94 -12.60 20.46
C VAL A 273 2.83 -13.64 20.29
N PHE A 274 1.75 -13.24 19.65
CA PHE A 274 0.64 -14.09 19.26
C PHE A 274 0.68 -14.31 17.75
N GLU A 275 1.11 -15.49 17.31
CA GLU A 275 1.46 -15.74 15.92
C GLU A 275 1.28 -17.22 15.54
N GLN A 276 1.10 -17.48 14.25
CA GLN A 276 0.89 -18.81 13.68
C GLN A 276 2.19 -19.60 13.52
N VAL A 277 3.33 -18.93 13.40
CA VAL A 277 4.64 -19.53 13.11
C VAL A 277 5.76 -18.82 13.89
N TRP A 278 6.91 -19.48 14.05
CA TRP A 278 8.09 -18.90 14.65
C TRP A 278 8.73 -17.84 13.76
N THR A 279 8.20 -16.60 13.81
CA THR A 279 8.75 -15.44 13.12
C THR A 279 10.07 -14.98 13.73
N ASP A 280 10.80 -14.09 13.03
CA ASP A 280 11.99 -13.46 13.61
C ASP A 280 11.67 -12.72 14.93
N THR A 281 10.49 -12.06 15.02
CA THR A 281 10.04 -11.39 16.24
C THR A 281 9.70 -12.39 17.35
N ALA A 282 9.04 -13.51 17.03
CA ALA A 282 8.68 -14.53 18.02
C ALA A 282 9.91 -15.14 18.72
N ARG A 283 11.08 -15.12 18.06
CA ARG A 283 12.35 -15.58 18.67
C ARG A 283 12.92 -14.63 19.73
N TRP A 284 12.37 -13.43 19.84
CA TRP A 284 12.74 -12.41 20.83
C TRP A 284 11.67 -12.25 21.93
N ALA A 285 10.60 -13.05 21.87
CA ALA A 285 9.51 -12.96 22.81
C ALA A 285 9.81 -13.70 24.12
N ASP A 286 9.34 -13.13 25.23
CA ASP A 286 9.29 -13.78 26.55
C ASP A 286 8.14 -14.78 26.64
N LEU A 287 7.05 -14.50 25.91
CA LEU A 287 5.88 -15.36 25.84
C LEU A 287 5.36 -15.44 24.40
N VAL A 288 5.17 -16.67 23.92
CA VAL A 288 4.57 -16.93 22.60
C VAL A 288 3.23 -17.63 22.79
N LEU A 289 2.17 -17.07 22.19
CA LEU A 289 0.84 -17.64 22.15
C LEU A 289 0.59 -18.17 20.73
N PRO A 290 0.19 -19.44 20.56
CA PRO A 290 -0.08 -19.99 19.25
C PRO A 290 -1.43 -19.52 18.70
N ALA A 291 -1.44 -19.02 17.47
CA ALA A 291 -2.63 -18.56 16.77
C ALA A 291 -3.11 -19.61 15.75
N THR A 292 -4.43 -19.72 15.56
CA THR A 292 -5.01 -20.56 14.53
C THR A 292 -4.66 -20.07 13.13
N HIS A 293 -4.50 -21.01 12.22
CA HIS A 293 -4.37 -20.77 10.78
C HIS A 293 -5.75 -20.56 10.15
N PHE A 294 -5.84 -19.90 8.99
CA PHE A 294 -7.11 -19.59 8.31
C PHE A 294 -8.00 -20.82 8.00
N LEU A 295 -7.45 -22.03 7.99
CA LEU A 295 -8.22 -23.26 7.84
C LEU A 295 -8.84 -23.77 9.16
N GLU A 296 -8.42 -23.22 10.29
CA GLU A 296 -8.76 -23.67 11.64
C GLU A 296 -9.77 -22.77 12.36
N HIS A 297 -10.18 -21.66 11.75
CA HIS A 297 -11.18 -20.75 12.31
C HIS A 297 -12.09 -20.19 11.21
N GLU A 298 -13.22 -19.67 11.63
CA GLU A 298 -14.11 -18.93 10.75
C GLU A 298 -13.60 -17.49 10.58
N GLU A 299 -13.73 -16.95 9.37
CA GLU A 299 -13.38 -15.57 9.09
C GLU A 299 -14.31 -14.91 8.07
N LEU A 300 -14.37 -13.59 8.10
CA LEU A 300 -15.05 -12.77 7.13
C LEU A 300 -14.01 -12.07 6.23
N SER A 301 -13.96 -12.44 4.96
CA SER A 301 -12.99 -11.95 4.00
C SER A 301 -13.64 -11.08 2.92
N ARG A 302 -12.95 -10.01 2.53
CA ARG A 302 -13.33 -9.19 1.37
C ARG A 302 -12.50 -9.58 0.17
N GLY A 303 -13.16 -9.72 -0.97
CA GLY A 303 -12.46 -9.93 -2.23
C GLY A 303 -11.55 -8.75 -2.59
N TYR A 304 -10.31 -9.03 -3.00
CA TYR A 304 -9.39 -8.00 -3.49
C TYR A 304 -9.68 -7.72 -4.96
N GLY A 305 -10.21 -6.52 -5.25
CA GLY A 305 -10.60 -6.12 -6.61
C GLY A 305 -11.95 -6.66 -7.07
N SER A 306 -12.65 -7.46 -6.24
CA SER A 306 -14.04 -7.85 -6.45
C SER A 306 -14.94 -7.23 -5.37
N MET A 307 -16.21 -7.05 -5.70
CA MET A 307 -17.23 -6.53 -4.79
C MET A 307 -17.94 -7.70 -4.09
N VAL A 308 -17.14 -8.57 -3.44
CA VAL A 308 -17.62 -9.77 -2.76
C VAL A 308 -17.11 -9.78 -1.32
N LEU A 309 -18.00 -10.01 -0.38
CA LEU A 309 -17.75 -10.38 0.99
C LEU A 309 -17.97 -11.90 1.09
N GLN A 310 -17.07 -12.61 1.74
CA GLN A 310 -17.10 -14.07 1.81
C GLN A 310 -16.91 -14.53 3.25
N ARG A 311 -17.70 -15.51 3.67
CA ARG A 311 -17.49 -16.27 4.91
C ARG A 311 -16.58 -17.46 4.62
N GLY A 312 -15.46 -17.54 5.30
CA GLY A 312 -14.59 -18.71 5.33
C GLY A 312 -14.94 -19.59 6.53
N SER A 313 -15.27 -20.85 6.30
CA SER A 313 -15.54 -21.79 7.38
C SER A 313 -14.28 -22.55 7.77
N ALA A 314 -14.16 -22.91 9.05
CA ALA A 314 -13.11 -23.80 9.52
C ALA A 314 -13.27 -25.18 8.85
N VAL A 315 -12.16 -25.71 8.31
CA VAL A 315 -12.09 -27.04 7.66
C VAL A 315 -11.11 -27.97 8.37
N ALA A 316 -10.42 -27.47 9.38
CA ALA A 316 -9.49 -28.22 10.22
C ALA A 316 -9.71 -27.87 11.70
N VAL A 317 -9.35 -28.81 12.56
CA VAL A 317 -9.32 -28.58 14.01
C VAL A 317 -8.05 -27.78 14.35
N PRO A 318 -8.12 -26.79 15.28
CA PRO A 318 -6.95 -26.08 15.75
C PRO A 318 -5.83 -27.01 16.21
N ALA A 319 -4.61 -26.75 15.77
CA ALA A 319 -3.45 -27.56 16.13
C ALA A 319 -2.96 -27.21 17.55
N GLY A 320 -2.82 -28.24 18.41
CA GLY A 320 -2.31 -28.08 19.77
C GLY A 320 -3.12 -27.12 20.62
N GLU A 321 -2.48 -26.05 21.13
CA GLU A 321 -3.11 -25.02 21.95
C GLU A 321 -3.48 -23.74 21.17
N ALA A 322 -3.46 -23.80 19.82
CA ALA A 322 -3.77 -22.65 18.98
C ALA A 322 -5.22 -22.19 19.18
N ARG A 323 -5.39 -20.86 19.30
CA ARG A 323 -6.70 -20.21 19.49
C ARG A 323 -6.88 -19.08 18.48
N SER A 324 -8.12 -18.77 18.16
CA SER A 324 -8.47 -17.67 17.27
C SER A 324 -8.22 -16.31 17.92
N ASN A 325 -8.09 -15.27 17.11
CA ASN A 325 -7.93 -13.90 17.61
C ASN A 325 -9.11 -13.49 18.51
N VAL A 326 -10.33 -13.84 18.13
CA VAL A 326 -11.54 -13.46 18.89
C VAL A 326 -11.50 -14.07 20.29
N GLU A 327 -11.23 -15.37 20.39
CA GLU A 327 -11.13 -16.08 21.68
C GLU A 327 -10.04 -15.50 22.58
N VAL A 328 -8.82 -15.25 22.03
CA VAL A 328 -7.70 -14.75 22.83
C VAL A 328 -7.98 -13.34 23.33
N PHE A 329 -8.50 -12.44 22.47
CA PHE A 329 -8.80 -11.07 22.92
C PHE A 329 -10.01 -10.99 23.85
N ALA A 330 -11.03 -11.81 23.68
CA ALA A 330 -12.15 -11.91 24.62
C ALA A 330 -11.66 -12.37 26.00
N GLU A 331 -10.79 -13.40 26.05
CA GLU A 331 -10.22 -13.89 27.32
C GLU A 331 -9.32 -12.85 28.00
N ILE A 332 -8.46 -12.15 27.23
CA ILE A 332 -7.65 -11.05 27.77
C ILE A 332 -8.55 -9.94 28.32
N GLY A 333 -9.59 -9.56 27.59
CA GLY A 333 -10.57 -8.55 28.02
C GLY A 333 -11.25 -8.92 29.33
N ARG A 334 -11.68 -10.17 29.47
CA ARG A 334 -12.28 -10.68 30.70
C ARG A 334 -11.32 -10.66 31.90
N ARG A 335 -10.09 -11.17 31.72
CA ARG A 335 -9.06 -11.20 32.78
C ARG A 335 -8.61 -9.82 33.23
N LEU A 336 -8.62 -8.84 32.34
CA LEU A 336 -8.30 -7.45 32.67
C LEU A 336 -9.49 -6.64 33.21
N GLY A 337 -10.69 -7.23 33.29
CA GLY A 337 -11.91 -6.52 33.70
C GLY A 337 -12.35 -5.45 32.69
N LEU A 338 -11.99 -5.60 31.42
CA LEU A 338 -12.30 -4.66 30.33
C LEU A 338 -13.49 -5.13 29.46
N ALA A 339 -13.92 -6.38 29.59
CA ALA A 339 -15.06 -6.92 28.85
C ALA A 339 -16.35 -6.17 29.21
N ARG A 340 -17.15 -5.85 28.18
CA ARG A 340 -18.44 -5.16 28.32
C ARG A 340 -19.56 -6.10 27.93
N PRO A 341 -20.76 -5.94 28.47
CA PRO A 341 -21.94 -6.69 28.02
C PRO A 341 -22.16 -6.47 26.52
N GLY A 342 -22.18 -7.56 25.73
CA GLY A 342 -22.37 -7.54 24.29
C GLY A 342 -21.08 -7.41 23.44
N ASP A 343 -19.91 -7.40 24.05
CA ASP A 343 -18.66 -7.55 23.30
C ASP A 343 -18.62 -8.95 22.65
N PRO A 344 -18.25 -9.08 21.37
CA PRO A 344 -18.19 -10.37 20.69
C PRO A 344 -17.13 -11.30 21.30
N GLU A 345 -17.49 -12.54 21.58
CA GLU A 345 -16.60 -13.61 22.06
C GLU A 345 -16.35 -14.71 21.01
N THR A 346 -17.18 -14.73 19.95
CA THR A 346 -17.10 -15.70 18.85
C THR A 346 -16.99 -15.01 17.50
N ALA A 347 -16.54 -15.74 16.47
CA ALA A 347 -16.45 -15.22 15.10
C ALA A 347 -17.85 -14.86 14.55
N ASP A 348 -18.88 -15.64 14.89
CA ASP A 348 -20.27 -15.37 14.47
C ASP A 348 -20.81 -14.09 15.11
N GLU A 349 -20.60 -13.88 16.41
CA GLU A 349 -20.99 -12.66 17.09
C GLU A 349 -20.25 -11.44 16.54
N LEU A 350 -18.96 -11.57 16.25
CA LEU A 350 -18.17 -10.52 15.62
C LEU A 350 -18.70 -10.18 14.22
N THR A 351 -19.03 -11.20 13.42
CA THR A 351 -19.62 -11.02 12.08
C THR A 351 -20.99 -10.35 12.16
N ALA A 352 -21.85 -10.81 13.08
CA ALA A 352 -23.17 -10.21 13.30
C ALA A 352 -23.06 -8.74 13.74
N ALA A 353 -22.12 -8.42 14.63
CA ALA A 353 -21.86 -7.05 15.07
C ALA A 353 -21.37 -6.15 13.92
N LEU A 354 -20.41 -6.63 13.09
CA LEU A 354 -19.92 -5.90 11.91
C LEU A 354 -21.03 -5.60 10.90
N LEU A 355 -21.95 -6.54 10.70
CA LEU A 355 -23.02 -6.46 9.71
C LEU A 355 -24.36 -6.00 10.29
N ARG A 356 -24.39 -5.48 11.54
CA ARG A 356 -25.60 -5.06 12.22
C ARG A 356 -26.46 -4.08 11.39
N ARG A 357 -25.83 -3.25 10.56
CA ARG A 357 -26.51 -2.25 9.69
C ARG A 357 -26.95 -2.82 8.34
N SER A 358 -26.65 -4.06 8.00
CA SER A 358 -27.03 -4.67 6.73
C SER A 358 -27.59 -6.07 6.92
N GLU A 359 -28.89 -6.16 7.17
CA GLU A 359 -29.61 -7.42 7.27
C GLU A 359 -29.51 -8.24 5.97
N ARG A 360 -29.56 -7.56 4.82
CA ARG A 360 -29.41 -8.18 3.51
C ARG A 360 -28.07 -8.93 3.40
N MET A 361 -26.94 -8.28 3.66
CA MET A 361 -25.63 -8.93 3.58
C MET A 361 -25.51 -10.10 4.55
N ARG A 362 -26.09 -9.97 5.76
CA ARG A 362 -26.09 -11.06 6.74
C ARG A 362 -26.85 -12.27 6.22
N THR A 363 -28.09 -12.06 5.72
CA THR A 363 -28.91 -13.13 5.14
C THR A 363 -28.26 -13.79 3.93
N GLU A 364 -27.65 -13.00 3.04
CA GLU A 364 -26.90 -13.54 1.89
C GLU A 364 -25.72 -14.41 2.34
N LEU A 365 -24.91 -13.94 3.31
CA LEU A 365 -23.79 -14.71 3.86
C LEU A 365 -24.23 -16.01 4.54
N GLU A 366 -25.34 -15.98 5.29
CA GLU A 366 -25.89 -17.19 5.93
C GLU A 366 -26.38 -18.22 4.91
N ARG A 367 -27.03 -17.76 3.85
CA ARG A 367 -27.59 -18.62 2.81
C ARG A 367 -26.55 -19.13 1.82
N ASP A 368 -25.70 -18.24 1.30
CA ASP A 368 -24.84 -18.46 0.13
C ASP A 368 -23.34 -18.49 0.47
N GLY A 369 -22.96 -18.13 1.69
CA GLY A 369 -21.56 -17.96 2.09
C GLY A 369 -20.88 -16.72 1.48
N ILE A 370 -21.59 -15.96 0.65
CA ILE A 370 -21.11 -14.74 -0.02
C ILE A 370 -22.18 -13.66 0.01
N ALA A 371 -21.73 -12.39 0.04
CA ALA A 371 -22.61 -11.22 -0.09
C ALA A 371 -21.93 -10.11 -0.90
N GLY A 372 -22.72 -9.27 -1.56
CA GLY A 372 -22.24 -8.07 -2.25
C GLY A 372 -22.47 -6.80 -1.42
N PRO A 373 -21.76 -5.69 -1.72
CA PRO A 373 -22.08 -4.39 -1.15
C PRO A 373 -23.38 -3.83 -1.75
N ASP A 374 -23.94 -2.79 -1.12
CA ASP A 374 -25.19 -2.17 -1.57
C ASP A 374 -25.08 -1.51 -2.95
N CYS A 375 -23.86 -1.11 -3.34
CA CYS A 375 -23.60 -0.55 -4.67
C CYS A 375 -23.53 -1.59 -5.81
N GLY A 376 -23.73 -2.88 -5.49
CA GLY A 376 -23.70 -3.95 -6.47
C GLY A 376 -22.30 -4.46 -6.83
N PRO A 377 -22.20 -5.46 -7.73
CA PRO A 377 -20.95 -6.15 -8.03
C PRO A 377 -20.00 -5.40 -8.96
N SER A 378 -20.48 -4.44 -9.73
CA SER A 378 -19.69 -3.68 -10.71
C SER A 378 -20.20 -2.22 -10.82
N PRO A 379 -20.08 -1.42 -9.75
CA PRO A 379 -20.59 -0.06 -9.75
C PRO A 379 -19.71 0.87 -10.60
N ILE A 380 -20.34 1.83 -11.27
CA ILE A 380 -19.66 2.87 -12.06
C ILE A 380 -19.46 4.11 -11.19
N GLN A 381 -18.23 4.59 -11.10
CA GLN A 381 -17.91 5.82 -10.37
C GLN A 381 -18.56 7.03 -11.03
N PHE A 382 -19.19 7.91 -10.22
CA PHE A 382 -20.01 9.05 -10.62
C PHE A 382 -21.33 8.72 -11.36
N VAL A 383 -21.76 7.44 -11.29
CA VAL A 383 -23.12 6.99 -11.64
C VAL A 383 -23.74 6.32 -10.42
N ASP A 384 -23.13 5.21 -9.98
CA ASP A 384 -23.59 4.41 -8.84
C ASP A 384 -22.86 4.77 -7.55
N LEU A 385 -21.60 5.24 -7.68
CA LEU A 385 -20.74 5.63 -6.58
C LEU A 385 -20.31 7.09 -6.72
N PHE A 386 -20.33 7.80 -5.61
CA PHE A 386 -19.85 9.17 -5.52
C PHE A 386 -18.83 9.28 -4.37
N PRO A 387 -17.98 10.34 -4.36
CA PRO A 387 -17.12 10.62 -3.22
C PRO A 387 -17.91 10.62 -1.91
N LEU A 388 -17.28 10.03 -0.86
CA LEU A 388 -17.81 10.05 0.50
C LEU A 388 -17.39 11.31 1.27
N THR A 389 -17.09 12.38 0.55
CA THR A 389 -16.92 13.75 1.04
C THR A 389 -18.26 14.35 1.41
N PRO A 390 -18.34 15.36 2.31
CA PRO A 390 -19.63 15.94 2.72
C PRO A 390 -20.49 16.50 1.60
N ASP A 391 -19.86 17.04 0.55
CA ASP A 391 -20.49 17.63 -0.63
C ASP A 391 -20.56 16.66 -1.83
N ARG A 392 -20.11 15.42 -1.66
CA ARG A 392 -20.03 14.38 -2.70
C ARG A 392 -19.17 14.78 -3.90
N LYS A 393 -18.23 15.71 -3.72
CA LYS A 393 -17.29 16.17 -4.75
C LYS A 393 -15.88 15.65 -4.50
N VAL A 394 -15.08 15.63 -5.56
CA VAL A 394 -13.63 15.42 -5.48
C VAL A 394 -12.99 16.68 -4.94
N HIS A 395 -12.24 16.57 -3.86
CA HIS A 395 -11.45 17.67 -3.33
C HIS A 395 -10.01 17.57 -3.87
N LEU A 396 -9.69 18.31 -4.93
CA LEU A 396 -8.38 18.22 -5.59
C LEU A 396 -7.26 18.84 -4.77
N VAL A 397 -7.55 19.84 -3.94
CA VAL A 397 -6.60 20.44 -2.98
C VAL A 397 -7.31 20.60 -1.63
N PRO A 398 -7.58 19.50 -0.91
CA PRO A 398 -8.25 19.60 0.39
C PRO A 398 -7.33 20.25 1.42
N GLU A 399 -7.84 21.25 2.13
CA GLU A 399 -7.10 22.05 3.11
C GLU A 399 -6.38 21.21 4.18
N ALA A 400 -7.03 20.12 4.61
CA ALA A 400 -6.45 19.23 5.63
C ALA A 400 -5.19 18.50 5.14
N LEU A 401 -5.11 18.15 3.85
CA LEU A 401 -3.89 17.57 3.27
C LEU A 401 -2.84 18.63 2.98
N ASP A 402 -3.27 19.80 2.55
CA ASP A 402 -2.37 20.91 2.25
C ASP A 402 -1.62 21.39 3.50
N ARG A 403 -2.29 21.45 4.65
CA ARG A 403 -1.66 21.77 5.93
C ARG A 403 -0.79 20.64 6.47
N GLU A 404 -1.13 19.38 6.18
CA GLU A 404 -0.37 18.22 6.65
C GLU A 404 0.95 18.06 5.91
N ALA A 405 0.95 18.32 4.60
CA ALA A 405 2.14 18.22 3.77
C ALA A 405 3.16 19.32 4.17
N PRO A 406 4.43 18.98 4.43
CA PRO A 406 5.42 19.91 5.01
C PRO A 406 5.63 21.22 4.25
N ARG A 407 5.34 21.23 2.96
CA ARG A 407 5.47 22.41 2.08
C ARG A 407 4.20 22.65 1.24
N GLY A 408 3.09 22.06 1.64
CA GLY A 408 1.85 22.03 0.89
C GLY A 408 1.70 20.81 -0.02
N LEU A 409 0.46 20.45 -0.30
CA LEU A 409 0.13 19.33 -1.18
C LEU A 409 0.69 19.57 -2.60
N TYR A 410 1.19 18.51 -3.26
CA TYR A 410 1.84 18.56 -4.58
C TYR A 410 3.17 19.33 -4.63
N PHE A 411 3.77 19.63 -3.49
CA PHE A 411 5.11 20.17 -3.46
C PHE A 411 6.15 19.04 -3.53
N PHE A 412 6.90 18.97 -4.62
CA PHE A 412 7.94 17.97 -4.80
C PHE A 412 9.18 18.27 -3.95
N GLN A 413 9.62 17.27 -3.21
CA GLN A 413 10.87 17.28 -2.47
C GLN A 413 11.86 16.37 -3.18
N GLU A 414 13.03 16.90 -3.52
CA GLU A 414 14.09 16.11 -4.16
C GLU A 414 14.56 14.98 -3.25
N GLU A 415 14.85 13.84 -3.86
CA GLU A 415 15.39 12.69 -3.13
C GLU A 415 16.81 13.00 -2.61
N PRO A 416 17.18 12.51 -1.41
CA PRO A 416 18.45 12.81 -0.78
C PRO A 416 19.60 11.95 -1.33
N ALA A 417 19.52 11.52 -2.58
CA ALA A 417 20.65 10.82 -3.19
C ALA A 417 21.90 11.70 -3.11
N SER A 418 23.00 11.10 -2.69
CA SER A 418 24.28 11.78 -2.56
C SER A 418 25.36 11.00 -3.31
N GLU A 419 26.52 11.62 -3.52
CA GLU A 419 27.67 10.90 -4.07
C GLU A 419 28.03 9.67 -3.23
N ARG A 420 27.82 9.76 -1.90
CA ARG A 420 28.06 8.65 -0.99
C ARG A 420 27.03 7.51 -1.12
N TYR A 421 25.76 7.86 -1.43
CA TYR A 421 24.65 6.93 -1.57
C TYR A 421 23.94 7.14 -2.91
N PRO A 422 24.60 6.77 -4.03
CA PRO A 422 24.09 7.11 -5.37
C PRO A 422 23.01 6.15 -5.89
N LEU A 423 22.73 5.05 -5.17
CA LEU A 423 21.77 4.04 -5.59
C LEU A 423 20.47 4.13 -4.78
N ALA A 424 19.34 4.13 -5.45
CA ALA A 424 18.03 4.03 -4.84
C ALA A 424 17.65 2.57 -4.61
N LEU A 425 17.29 2.21 -3.36
CA LEU A 425 16.81 0.88 -3.03
C LEU A 425 15.28 0.83 -3.13
N ILE A 426 14.77 -0.07 -3.97
CA ILE A 426 13.36 -0.43 -3.97
C ILE A 426 13.14 -1.81 -3.35
N SER A 427 12.02 -1.97 -2.63
CA SER A 427 11.69 -3.21 -1.91
C SER A 427 10.28 -3.70 -2.27
N PRO A 428 10.09 -4.24 -3.49
CA PRO A 428 8.78 -4.74 -3.92
C PRO A 428 8.42 -6.08 -3.28
N SER A 429 7.15 -6.47 -3.40
CA SER A 429 6.71 -7.85 -3.14
C SER A 429 7.27 -8.80 -4.20
N THR A 430 7.30 -10.08 -3.88
CA THR A 430 7.62 -11.15 -4.83
C THR A 430 6.38 -12.02 -5.09
N ASN A 431 6.45 -12.89 -6.06
CA ASN A 431 5.41 -13.90 -6.32
C ASN A 431 5.39 -15.06 -5.31
N ARG A 432 6.25 -15.03 -4.29
CA ARG A 432 6.38 -16.10 -3.28
C ARG A 432 6.12 -15.62 -1.87
N THR A 433 6.23 -14.31 -1.63
CA THR A 433 6.03 -13.71 -0.30
C THR A 433 5.25 -12.41 -0.45
N ILE A 434 4.30 -12.20 0.47
CA ILE A 434 3.56 -10.94 0.60
C ILE A 434 3.92 -10.37 1.96
N SER A 435 4.61 -9.22 1.97
CA SER A 435 5.22 -8.69 3.19
C SER A 435 6.08 -9.76 3.88
N SER A 436 5.92 -10.06 5.17
CA SER A 436 6.66 -11.15 5.85
C SER A 436 5.90 -12.48 5.89
N THR A 437 4.72 -12.57 5.26
CA THR A 437 3.94 -13.80 5.18
C THR A 437 4.65 -14.85 4.33
N PHE A 438 4.58 -16.11 4.72
CA PHE A 438 5.25 -17.25 4.10
C PHE A 438 6.79 -17.22 4.13
N GLY A 439 7.39 -16.34 4.92
CA GLY A 439 8.85 -16.28 5.07
C GLY A 439 9.46 -17.60 5.55
N GLN A 440 8.75 -18.34 6.40
CA GLN A 440 9.15 -19.68 6.86
C GLN A 440 9.29 -20.71 5.73
N LEU A 441 8.59 -20.52 4.59
CA LEU A 441 8.64 -21.41 3.42
C LEU A 441 9.76 -21.04 2.45
N VAL A 442 10.27 -19.80 2.50
CA VAL A 442 11.35 -19.31 1.62
C VAL A 442 12.70 -19.52 2.30
N ARG A 443 13.23 -20.74 2.26
CA ARG A 443 14.49 -21.10 2.94
C ARG A 443 15.76 -20.68 2.21
N ARG A 444 15.67 -20.25 0.95
CA ARG A 444 16.84 -19.85 0.15
C ARG A 444 17.34 -18.45 0.53
N LYS A 445 18.64 -18.23 0.30
CA LYS A 445 19.19 -16.87 0.28
C LYS A 445 18.62 -16.09 -0.89
N ILE A 446 18.41 -14.80 -0.66
CA ILE A 446 17.86 -13.87 -1.66
C ILE A 446 18.98 -12.94 -2.11
N SER A 447 19.03 -12.66 -3.40
CA SER A 447 20.02 -11.77 -3.98
C SER A 447 19.49 -10.33 -4.10
N LEU A 448 20.40 -9.36 -3.97
CA LEU A 448 20.19 -8.00 -4.46
C LEU A 448 20.20 -8.03 -5.98
N GLU A 449 19.21 -7.39 -6.61
CA GLU A 449 19.25 -7.16 -8.04
C GLU A 449 19.84 -5.79 -8.34
N ILE A 450 20.76 -5.72 -9.31
CA ILE A 450 21.48 -4.52 -9.72
C ILE A 450 21.60 -4.49 -11.23
N HIS A 451 21.45 -3.29 -11.84
CA HIS A 451 21.65 -3.13 -13.27
C HIS A 451 23.11 -3.45 -13.67
N PRO A 452 23.35 -4.10 -14.83
CA PRO A 452 24.72 -4.46 -15.27
C PRO A 452 25.70 -3.28 -15.30
N ASP A 453 25.27 -2.09 -15.74
CA ASP A 453 26.12 -0.90 -15.80
C ASP A 453 26.54 -0.42 -14.40
N ASP A 454 25.64 -0.50 -13.43
CA ASP A 454 25.93 -0.13 -12.04
C ASP A 454 26.83 -1.15 -11.34
N ALA A 455 26.66 -2.42 -11.68
CA ALA A 455 27.50 -3.51 -11.21
C ALA A 455 28.92 -3.41 -11.79
N GLY A 456 29.03 -3.18 -13.11
CA GLY A 456 30.31 -3.02 -13.81
C GLY A 456 31.16 -1.87 -13.25
N LYS A 457 30.54 -0.70 -12.96
CA LYS A 457 31.20 0.44 -12.30
C LYS A 457 31.79 0.12 -10.92
N ARG A 458 31.35 -0.99 -10.30
CA ARG A 458 31.72 -1.42 -8.95
C ARG A 458 32.51 -2.74 -8.92
N GLY A 459 32.79 -3.31 -10.09
CA GLY A 459 33.48 -4.59 -10.22
C GLY A 459 32.67 -5.76 -9.65
N ILE A 460 31.32 -5.68 -9.70
CA ILE A 460 30.42 -6.69 -9.14
C ILE A 460 29.95 -7.63 -10.24
N GLY A 461 30.18 -8.93 -10.04
CA GLY A 461 29.65 -10.02 -10.86
C GLY A 461 28.38 -10.65 -10.27
N SER A 462 27.68 -11.44 -11.08
CA SER A 462 26.53 -12.21 -10.59
C SER A 462 27.01 -13.34 -9.68
N GLY A 463 26.43 -13.44 -8.49
CA GLY A 463 26.83 -14.40 -7.44
C GLY A 463 27.78 -13.84 -6.39
N ASP A 464 28.39 -12.69 -6.62
CA ASP A 464 29.30 -12.07 -5.67
C ASP A 464 28.58 -11.73 -4.35
N ALA A 465 29.25 -11.92 -3.24
CA ALA A 465 28.80 -11.43 -1.95
C ALA A 465 29.00 -9.91 -1.88
N VAL A 466 27.91 -9.17 -1.68
CA VAL A 466 27.90 -7.71 -1.67
C VAL A 466 27.40 -7.17 -0.35
N ARG A 467 27.91 -5.99 0.01
CA ARG A 467 27.44 -5.18 1.12
C ARG A 467 26.59 -4.02 0.58
N VAL A 468 25.34 -3.94 1.03
CA VAL A 468 24.43 -2.82 0.78
C VAL A 468 24.31 -2.04 2.07
N TRP A 469 24.56 -0.73 2.06
CA TRP A 469 24.68 0.03 3.29
C TRP A 469 24.32 1.50 3.14
N ASN A 470 23.96 2.12 4.26
CA ASN A 470 23.83 3.55 4.45
C ASN A 470 24.18 3.91 5.91
N ASP A 471 23.86 5.13 6.37
CA ASP A 471 24.16 5.57 7.75
C ASP A 471 23.34 4.83 8.83
N LEU A 472 22.25 4.13 8.45
CA LEU A 472 21.40 3.39 9.39
C LEU A 472 21.89 1.97 9.64
N GLY A 473 22.54 1.35 8.65
CA GLY A 473 22.96 -0.02 8.76
C GLY A 473 23.47 -0.65 7.48
N GLU A 474 23.56 -1.99 7.50
CA GLU A 474 24.01 -2.77 6.35
C GLU A 474 23.23 -4.09 6.18
N VAL A 475 23.19 -4.55 4.94
CA VAL A 475 22.71 -5.88 4.57
C VAL A 475 23.75 -6.56 3.71
N ARG A 476 24.08 -7.82 4.01
CA ARG A 476 24.95 -8.65 3.16
C ARG A 476 24.12 -9.69 2.44
N VAL A 477 24.26 -9.72 1.13
CA VAL A 477 23.52 -10.60 0.21
C VAL A 477 24.43 -10.98 -0.97
N THR A 478 23.98 -11.89 -1.82
CA THR A 478 24.61 -12.09 -3.13
C THR A 478 24.04 -11.10 -4.16
N ALA A 479 24.82 -10.76 -5.16
CA ALA A 479 24.37 -9.93 -6.27
C ALA A 479 23.75 -10.78 -7.40
N ARG A 480 22.74 -10.24 -8.09
CA ARG A 480 22.19 -10.76 -9.34
C ARG A 480 22.05 -9.61 -10.32
N LEU A 481 22.63 -9.77 -11.51
CA LEU A 481 22.49 -8.78 -12.57
C LEU A 481 21.08 -8.81 -13.14
N ASN A 482 20.45 -7.65 -13.25
CA ASN A 482 19.11 -7.50 -13.81
C ASN A 482 19.03 -6.29 -14.76
N PRO A 483 19.06 -6.50 -16.09
CA PRO A 483 18.98 -5.42 -17.09
C PRO A 483 17.57 -4.79 -17.18
N ASP A 484 16.57 -5.37 -16.55
CA ASP A 484 15.22 -4.84 -16.48
C ASP A 484 15.04 -3.77 -15.39
N LEU A 485 16.07 -3.50 -14.57
CA LEU A 485 16.08 -2.37 -13.64
C LEU A 485 16.55 -1.10 -14.33
N LYS A 486 16.01 0.05 -13.91
CA LYS A 486 16.57 1.34 -14.29
C LYS A 486 17.98 1.50 -13.69
N PRO A 487 18.99 1.97 -14.45
CA PRO A 487 20.29 2.34 -13.89
C PRO A 487 20.13 3.33 -12.71
N GLY A 488 20.94 3.14 -11.66
CA GLY A 488 20.81 3.88 -10.40
C GLY A 488 19.82 3.29 -9.40
N VAL A 489 19.13 2.18 -9.75
CA VAL A 489 18.18 1.50 -8.87
C VAL A 489 18.68 0.09 -8.54
N VAL A 490 18.56 -0.28 -7.27
CA VAL A 490 18.78 -1.65 -6.80
C VAL A 490 17.52 -2.19 -6.15
N LEU A 491 17.33 -3.52 -6.21
CA LEU A 491 16.13 -4.17 -5.70
C LEU A 491 16.50 -5.25 -4.68
N LEU A 492 15.94 -5.13 -3.49
CA LEU A 492 15.94 -6.18 -2.48
C LEU A 492 14.50 -6.36 -1.97
N PRO A 493 13.89 -7.55 -2.13
CA PRO A 493 12.49 -7.75 -1.78
C PRO A 493 12.17 -7.39 -0.33
N LYS A 494 10.97 -6.88 -0.09
CA LYS A 494 10.45 -6.64 1.27
C LYS A 494 10.03 -7.93 1.96
N GLY A 495 9.91 -7.87 3.28
CA GLY A 495 9.37 -8.95 4.10
C GLY A 495 10.27 -10.19 4.20
N LEU A 496 11.56 -10.05 3.89
CA LEU A 496 12.54 -11.09 4.10
C LEU A 496 12.71 -11.35 5.60
N TRP A 497 12.99 -12.60 5.94
CA TRP A 497 13.40 -13.00 7.28
C TRP A 497 14.92 -13.05 7.40
N SER A 498 15.43 -13.06 8.63
CA SER A 498 16.86 -13.06 8.91
C SER A 498 17.64 -14.16 8.18
N HIS A 499 17.06 -15.33 8.02
CA HIS A 499 17.68 -16.46 7.32
C HIS A 499 17.79 -16.27 5.79
N ASN A 500 17.11 -15.28 5.20
CA ASN A 500 17.15 -15.04 3.74
C ASN A 500 18.36 -14.21 3.29
N THR A 501 19.10 -13.58 4.21
CA THR A 501 20.28 -12.77 3.91
C THR A 501 21.53 -13.37 4.55
N LEU A 502 22.71 -12.92 4.17
CA LEU A 502 23.98 -13.41 4.74
C LEU A 502 24.24 -12.83 6.13
N SER A 503 23.76 -11.61 6.40
CA SER A 503 23.96 -10.90 7.67
C SER A 503 22.84 -11.06 8.68
N GLY A 504 21.70 -11.63 8.29
CA GLY A 504 20.50 -11.63 9.12
C GLY A 504 19.72 -10.32 9.15
N SER A 505 20.24 -9.25 8.55
CA SER A 505 19.54 -7.98 8.35
C SER A 505 18.75 -8.00 7.05
N THR A 506 17.65 -7.25 6.97
CA THR A 506 16.79 -7.15 5.79
C THR A 506 16.84 -5.74 5.20
N ALA A 507 16.12 -5.47 4.11
CA ALA A 507 16.02 -4.14 3.53
C ALA A 507 15.61 -3.06 4.55
N ASN A 508 14.90 -3.44 5.61
CA ASN A 508 14.48 -2.52 6.68
C ASN A 508 15.62 -2.02 7.57
N ALA A 509 16.79 -2.66 7.52
CA ALA A 509 18.00 -2.12 8.16
C ALA A 509 18.48 -0.82 7.48
N LEU A 510 18.07 -0.60 6.23
CA LEU A 510 18.41 0.57 5.41
C LEU A 510 17.25 1.56 5.27
N ALA A 511 16.06 1.20 5.72
CA ALA A 511 14.87 2.06 5.63
C ALA A 511 14.83 3.03 6.82
N PRO A 512 14.74 4.35 6.59
CA PRO A 512 14.61 5.32 7.67
C PRO A 512 13.23 5.25 8.33
N ASP A 513 13.16 5.56 9.62
CA ASP A 513 11.95 5.73 10.39
C ASP A 513 11.41 7.18 10.36
N THR A 514 11.72 7.91 9.28
CA THR A 514 11.19 9.25 8.98
C THR A 514 9.82 9.18 8.34
N TYR A 515 9.06 10.26 8.46
CA TYR A 515 7.71 10.30 7.93
C TYR A 515 7.67 10.68 6.44
N THR A 516 6.67 10.15 5.75
CA THR A 516 6.23 10.61 4.43
C THR A 516 5.53 11.97 4.53
N ASP A 517 5.28 12.62 3.40
CA ASP A 517 4.61 13.92 3.32
C ASP A 517 3.16 13.91 3.83
N LEU A 518 2.43 12.82 3.64
CA LEU A 518 1.07 12.63 4.14
C LEU A 518 0.97 11.32 4.94
N GLY A 519 0.06 11.30 5.90
CA GLY A 519 -0.30 10.10 6.65
C GLY A 519 0.75 9.63 7.66
N GLN A 520 1.93 10.21 7.66
CA GLN A 520 3.04 9.84 8.56
C GLN A 520 3.37 8.34 8.48
N GLY A 521 3.38 7.82 7.26
CA GLY A 521 3.71 6.43 6.96
C GLY A 521 5.20 6.17 6.86
#